data_e01b1e22da721df4e5caa9d017dad2d8
#
_entry.id   e01b1e22da721df4e5caa9d017dad2d8
#
_cell.length_a   1.000
_cell.length_b   1.000
_cell.length_c   1.000
_cell.angle_alpha   90.00
_cell.angle_beta   90.00
_cell.angle_gamma   90.00
#
_symmetry.space_group_name_H-M   'P 1'
#
loop_
_entity.id
_entity.type
_entity.pdbx_description
1 polymer ?
#
loop_
_entity_poly.entity_id
_entity_poly.type
_entity_poly.pdbx_seq_one_letter_code
_entity_poly.pdbx_strand_id
1 'polypeptide(L)'
;MTDRELVEKAKQGDQEAFEQLVLSNQNKVYALALRLCGDREEAADLAQEAFVKAWQGLASFQGESSFATWVYRLTTNAAIDHLRKKKRREEAARLVSLDDEESGWAEPADWEGDPQRLLERSERGRALAQAIGRLPDWQRRALVLRELSGLSYQEIGSALELDIGTVKSRIARARLNLRKILLEDGNFFEHGPSKPSKNKDKGGGARGM
;
A
#
# COMPACT_ATOMS: atom_id res chain seq x y z
N MET A 1 -9.07 11.81 -21.13
CA MET A 1 -8.72 10.50 -21.74
C MET A 1 -8.78 9.43 -20.67
N THR A 2 -9.24 8.23 -21.00
CA THR A 2 -9.22 7.09 -20.08
C THR A 2 -7.83 6.45 -20.00
N ASP A 3 -7.50 5.78 -18.90
CA ASP A 3 -6.21 5.04 -18.78
C ASP A 3 -5.99 4.07 -19.94
N ARG A 4 -7.05 3.47 -20.47
CA ARG A 4 -6.96 2.53 -21.59
C ARG A 4 -6.55 3.23 -22.89
N GLU A 5 -7.10 4.41 -23.17
CA GLU A 5 -6.73 5.21 -24.36
C GLU A 5 -5.29 5.68 -24.26
N LEU A 6 -4.84 6.09 -23.04
CA LEU A 6 -3.45 6.47 -22.80
C LEU A 6 -2.49 5.29 -23.02
N VAL A 7 -2.84 4.10 -22.54
CA VAL A 7 -2.05 2.88 -22.74
C VAL A 7 -1.90 2.55 -24.23
N GLU A 8 -3.00 2.60 -25.01
CA GLU A 8 -2.91 2.27 -26.43
C GLU A 8 -2.08 3.29 -27.23
N LYS A 9 -2.14 4.59 -26.89
CA LYS A 9 -1.27 5.61 -27.49
C LYS A 9 0.19 5.41 -27.09
N ALA A 10 0.45 5.16 -25.81
CA ALA A 10 1.80 4.94 -25.32
C ALA A 10 2.45 3.69 -25.94
N LYS A 11 1.67 2.63 -26.24
CA LYS A 11 2.14 1.46 -27.02
C LYS A 11 2.56 1.82 -28.44
N GLN A 12 1.97 2.87 -29.02
CA GLN A 12 2.31 3.38 -30.34
C GLN A 12 3.53 4.32 -30.29
N GLY A 13 4.15 4.50 -29.13
CA GLY A 13 5.33 5.34 -28.93
C GLY A 13 5.03 6.77 -28.48
N ASP A 14 3.76 7.09 -28.16
CA ASP A 14 3.37 8.40 -27.64
C ASP A 14 3.90 8.55 -26.20
N GLN A 15 4.99 9.34 -26.06
CA GLN A 15 5.65 9.60 -24.78
C GLN A 15 4.78 10.45 -23.86
N GLU A 16 4.01 11.41 -24.40
CA GLU A 16 3.14 12.26 -23.59
C GLU A 16 2.01 11.44 -22.93
N ALA A 17 1.46 10.45 -23.67
CA ALA A 17 0.47 9.53 -23.11
C ALA A 17 1.04 8.69 -21.97
N PHE A 18 2.29 8.23 -22.09
CA PHE A 18 2.96 7.51 -21.01
C PHE A 18 3.27 8.41 -19.80
N GLU A 19 3.71 9.65 -20.04
CA GLU A 19 3.94 10.63 -18.97
C GLU A 19 2.67 10.87 -18.15
N GLN A 20 1.51 11.01 -18.79
CA GLN A 20 0.22 11.13 -18.08
C GLN A 20 -0.10 9.89 -17.23
N LEU A 21 0.22 8.68 -17.72
CA LEU A 21 0.07 7.46 -16.93
C LEU A 21 1.01 7.45 -15.70
N VAL A 22 2.24 7.94 -15.87
CA VAL A 22 3.21 8.09 -14.76
C VAL A 22 2.68 9.07 -13.72
N LEU A 23 2.33 10.29 -14.15
CA LEU A 23 1.83 11.36 -13.27
C LEU A 23 0.60 10.92 -12.46
N SER A 24 -0.31 10.18 -13.08
CA SER A 24 -1.52 9.68 -12.42
C SER A 24 -1.24 8.58 -11.37
N ASN A 25 -0.09 7.90 -11.45
CA ASN A 25 0.21 6.74 -10.61
C ASN A 25 1.44 6.90 -9.71
N GLN A 26 2.31 7.89 -9.94
CA GLN A 26 3.61 8.03 -9.26
C GLN A 26 3.49 8.06 -7.72
N ASN A 27 2.53 8.82 -7.18
CA ASN A 27 2.35 8.92 -5.73
C ASN A 27 1.96 7.58 -5.10
N LYS A 28 1.11 6.81 -5.78
CA LYS A 28 0.65 5.50 -5.29
C LYS A 28 1.77 4.47 -5.36
N VAL A 29 2.53 4.49 -6.45
CA VAL A 29 3.70 3.60 -6.67
C VAL A 29 4.77 3.91 -5.63
N TYR A 30 5.11 5.18 -5.42
CA TYR A 30 6.05 5.61 -4.39
C TYR A 30 5.59 5.18 -2.98
N ALA A 31 4.32 5.44 -2.64
CA ALA A 31 3.78 5.05 -1.34
C ALA A 31 3.80 3.53 -1.11
N LEU A 32 3.59 2.73 -2.17
CA LEU A 32 3.72 1.27 -2.10
C LEU A 32 5.17 0.85 -1.86
N ALA A 33 6.11 1.41 -2.63
CA ALA A 33 7.54 1.16 -2.48
C ALA A 33 8.01 1.50 -1.06
N LEU A 34 7.65 2.69 -0.54
CA LEU A 34 8.00 3.14 0.80
C LEU A 34 7.48 2.21 1.90
N ARG A 35 6.25 1.69 1.76
CA ARG A 35 5.72 0.70 2.71
C ARG A 35 6.47 -0.63 2.69
N LEU A 36 7.10 -0.98 1.58
CA LEU A 36 7.84 -2.22 1.42
C LEU A 36 9.29 -2.11 1.90
N CYS A 37 10.01 -1.06 1.51
CA CYS A 37 11.42 -0.88 1.86
C CYS A 37 11.62 -0.13 3.19
N GLY A 38 10.75 0.85 3.52
CA GLY A 38 10.83 1.65 4.74
C GLY A 38 11.76 2.85 4.64
N ASP A 39 12.45 3.04 3.53
CA ASP A 39 13.39 4.12 3.27
C ASP A 39 12.92 4.99 2.10
N ARG A 40 13.11 6.32 2.18
CA ARG A 40 12.61 7.29 1.17
C ARG A 40 13.39 7.26 -0.13
N GLU A 41 14.71 7.15 -0.04
CA GLU A 41 15.58 7.12 -1.21
C GLU A 41 15.40 5.80 -1.96
N GLU A 42 15.45 4.67 -1.22
CA GLU A 42 15.16 3.36 -1.79
C GLU A 42 13.76 3.31 -2.45
N ALA A 43 12.75 3.95 -1.84
CA ALA A 43 11.40 4.01 -2.39
C ALA A 43 11.31 4.81 -3.70
N ALA A 44 12.05 5.92 -3.81
CA ALA A 44 12.12 6.72 -5.02
C ALA A 44 12.77 5.93 -6.16
N ASP A 45 13.89 5.26 -5.89
CA ASP A 45 14.59 4.41 -6.85
C ASP A 45 13.72 3.25 -7.33
N LEU A 46 13.02 2.57 -6.40
CA LEU A 46 12.12 1.47 -6.72
C LEU A 46 10.92 1.93 -7.55
N ALA A 47 10.37 3.10 -7.26
CA ALA A 47 9.29 3.68 -8.05
C ALA A 47 9.74 4.03 -9.47
N GLN A 48 10.92 4.62 -9.61
CA GLN A 48 11.51 4.92 -10.91
C GLN A 48 11.80 3.63 -11.70
N GLU A 49 12.42 2.64 -11.07
CA GLU A 49 12.69 1.33 -11.69
C GLU A 49 11.40 0.67 -12.20
N ALA A 50 10.33 0.75 -11.41
CA ALA A 50 9.04 0.19 -11.80
C ALA A 50 8.46 0.86 -13.05
N PHE A 51 8.55 2.18 -13.17
CA PHE A 51 8.10 2.89 -14.39
C PHE A 51 9.00 2.65 -15.59
N VAL A 52 10.31 2.53 -15.40
CA VAL A 52 11.23 2.14 -16.48
C VAL A 52 10.87 0.74 -17.00
N LYS A 53 10.65 -0.22 -16.12
CA LYS A 53 10.18 -1.57 -16.48
C LYS A 53 8.80 -1.55 -17.14
N ALA A 54 7.91 -0.66 -16.69
CA ALA A 54 6.60 -0.48 -17.32
C ALA A 54 6.73 0.04 -18.75
N TRP A 55 7.58 1.02 -18.99
CA TRP A 55 7.85 1.52 -20.35
C TRP A 55 8.41 0.43 -21.26
N GLN A 56 9.42 -0.28 -20.79
CA GLN A 56 10.08 -1.35 -21.54
C GLN A 56 9.12 -2.53 -21.85
N GLY A 57 8.23 -2.85 -20.92
CA GLY A 57 7.27 -3.95 -21.03
C GLY A 57 5.92 -3.55 -21.63
N LEU A 58 5.69 -2.27 -21.95
CA LEU A 58 4.37 -1.75 -22.31
C LEU A 58 3.79 -2.43 -23.57
N ALA A 59 4.65 -2.71 -24.55
CA ALA A 59 4.23 -3.39 -25.78
C ALA A 59 3.63 -4.79 -25.51
N SER A 60 4.08 -5.47 -24.45
CA SER A 60 3.59 -6.79 -24.05
C SER A 60 2.41 -6.75 -23.08
N PHE A 61 2.02 -5.59 -22.60
CA PHE A 61 0.90 -5.43 -21.68
C PHE A 61 -0.43 -5.71 -22.38
N GLN A 62 -1.11 -6.78 -22.01
CA GLN A 62 -2.33 -7.25 -22.68
C GLN A 62 -3.63 -6.61 -22.16
N GLY A 63 -3.56 -5.76 -21.12
CA GLY A 63 -4.74 -5.10 -20.58
C GLY A 63 -5.66 -6.00 -19.73
N GLU A 64 -5.19 -7.17 -19.30
CA GLU A 64 -5.94 -8.08 -18.41
C GLU A 64 -6.21 -7.46 -17.02
N SER A 65 -5.47 -6.44 -16.66
CA SER A 65 -5.65 -5.63 -15.47
C SER A 65 -5.56 -4.14 -15.81
N SER A 66 -5.88 -3.24 -14.86
CA SER A 66 -5.59 -1.82 -15.04
C SER A 66 -4.07 -1.58 -15.12
N PHE A 67 -3.65 -0.48 -15.80
CA PHE A 67 -2.25 -0.07 -15.83
C PHE A 67 -1.70 0.10 -14.41
N ALA A 68 -2.45 0.72 -13.50
CA ALA A 68 -2.08 0.87 -12.10
C ALA A 68 -1.79 -0.48 -11.43
N THR A 69 -2.65 -1.49 -11.59
CA THR A 69 -2.45 -2.83 -11.02
C THR A 69 -1.18 -3.49 -11.57
N TRP A 70 -0.92 -3.33 -12.86
CA TRP A 70 0.26 -3.88 -13.49
C TRP A 70 1.55 -3.22 -12.96
N VAL A 71 1.59 -1.87 -12.88
CA VAL A 71 2.74 -1.15 -12.32
C VAL A 71 2.94 -1.49 -10.84
N TYR A 72 1.87 -1.70 -10.06
CA TYR A 72 2.01 -2.15 -8.66
C TYR A 72 2.69 -3.51 -8.55
N ARG A 73 2.39 -4.45 -9.47
CA ARG A 73 3.11 -5.74 -9.52
C ARG A 73 4.59 -5.55 -9.86
N LEU A 74 4.92 -4.66 -10.81
CA LEU A 74 6.31 -4.34 -11.14
C LEU A 74 7.03 -3.72 -9.95
N THR A 75 6.42 -2.76 -9.26
CA THR A 75 6.96 -2.14 -8.03
C THR A 75 7.19 -3.17 -6.94
N THR A 76 6.22 -4.05 -6.73
CA THR A 76 6.31 -5.12 -5.72
C THR A 76 7.48 -6.05 -6.03
N ASN A 77 7.62 -6.48 -7.29
CA ASN A 77 8.73 -7.36 -7.70
C ASN A 77 10.09 -6.68 -7.51
N ALA A 78 10.22 -5.40 -7.91
CA ALA A 78 11.44 -4.62 -7.70
C ALA A 78 11.77 -4.51 -6.20
N ALA A 79 10.78 -4.20 -5.36
CA ALA A 79 10.97 -4.11 -3.91
C ALA A 79 11.36 -5.46 -3.29
N ILE A 80 10.77 -6.57 -3.72
CA ILE A 80 11.14 -7.93 -3.26
C ILE A 80 12.60 -8.23 -3.59
N ASP A 81 12.99 -7.99 -4.85
CA ASP A 81 14.37 -8.21 -5.30
C ASP A 81 15.37 -7.34 -4.54
N HIS A 82 15.01 -6.07 -4.28
CA HIS A 82 15.80 -5.16 -3.45
C HIS A 82 15.97 -5.69 -2.03
N LEU A 83 14.88 -6.10 -1.37
CA LEU A 83 14.89 -6.64 -0.01
C LEU A 83 15.72 -7.92 0.09
N ARG A 84 15.65 -8.81 -0.91
CA ARG A 84 16.49 -10.01 -0.98
C ARG A 84 17.98 -9.66 -1.09
N LYS A 85 18.32 -8.67 -1.94
CA LYS A 85 19.70 -8.21 -2.08
C LYS A 85 20.20 -7.56 -0.79
N LYS A 86 19.38 -6.74 -0.13
CA LYS A 86 19.69 -6.08 1.15
C LYS A 86 19.96 -7.14 2.23
N LYS A 87 19.05 -8.11 2.40
CA LYS A 87 19.22 -9.22 3.35
C LYS A 87 20.53 -9.98 3.13
N ARG A 88 20.86 -10.34 1.87
CA ARG A 88 22.12 -11.03 1.56
C ARG A 88 23.36 -10.19 1.89
N ARG A 89 23.31 -8.88 1.67
CA ARG A 89 24.40 -7.95 2.04
C ARG A 89 24.55 -7.85 3.56
N GLU A 90 23.44 -7.75 4.28
CA GLU A 90 23.43 -7.71 5.76
C GLU A 90 23.92 -9.03 6.35
N GLU A 91 23.51 -10.18 5.81
CA GLU A 91 24.02 -11.49 6.23
C GLU A 91 25.51 -11.63 5.96
N ALA A 92 26.01 -11.16 4.81
CA ALA A 92 27.45 -11.14 4.52
C ALA A 92 28.21 -10.16 5.42
N ALA A 93 27.63 -9.00 5.77
CA ALA A 93 28.21 -8.03 6.68
C ALA A 93 28.17 -8.50 8.15
N ARG A 94 27.13 -9.22 8.58
CA ARG A 94 27.04 -9.82 9.93
C ARG A 94 28.11 -10.86 10.23
N LEU A 95 28.72 -11.44 9.20
CA LEU A 95 29.93 -12.23 9.39
C LEU A 95 31.13 -11.36 9.83
N VAL A 96 30.99 -10.03 9.81
CA VAL A 96 32.02 -9.03 10.10
C VAL A 96 31.65 -8.08 11.24
N SER A 97 30.34 -7.86 11.55
CA SER A 97 29.95 -6.89 12.60
C SER A 97 28.52 -7.12 13.14
N LEU A 98 28.39 -6.96 14.48
CA LEU A 98 27.10 -7.01 15.21
C LEU A 98 26.67 -5.57 15.46
N ASP A 99 25.66 -5.09 14.73
CA ASP A 99 24.80 -3.98 15.18
C ASP A 99 23.52 -3.93 14.35
N ASP A 100 22.36 -3.97 15.06
CA ASP A 100 21.03 -3.84 14.46
C ASP A 100 20.62 -2.36 14.51
N GLU A 101 20.58 -1.68 13.37
CA GLU A 101 19.94 -0.38 13.26
C GLU A 101 18.46 -0.55 12.88
N GLU A 102 17.54 -0.09 13.74
CA GLU A 102 16.13 0.07 13.44
C GLU A 102 15.96 1.19 12.39
N SER A 103 15.52 0.82 11.18
CA SER A 103 15.21 1.76 10.14
C SER A 103 13.92 2.51 10.46
N GLY A 104 14.01 3.83 10.61
CA GLY A 104 12.89 4.71 10.90
C GLY A 104 11.87 4.76 9.74
N TRP A 105 10.58 4.84 10.08
CA TRP A 105 9.48 4.97 9.14
C TRP A 105 9.34 6.41 8.63
N ALA A 106 9.18 6.59 7.33
CA ALA A 106 8.93 7.89 6.71
C ALA A 106 7.46 8.02 6.25
N GLU A 107 6.82 9.15 6.53
CA GLU A 107 5.42 9.43 6.22
C GLU A 107 5.24 9.74 4.72
N PRO A 108 4.21 9.17 4.03
CA PRO A 108 3.92 9.48 2.63
C PRO A 108 3.40 10.90 2.45
N ALA A 109 3.78 11.57 1.37
CA ALA A 109 3.32 12.92 1.03
C ALA A 109 1.83 12.99 0.65
N ASP A 110 1.20 14.17 0.86
CA ASP A 110 -0.22 14.46 0.68
C ASP A 110 -0.74 14.30 -0.75
N TRP A 111 -2.04 14.02 -0.85
CA TRP A 111 -2.79 13.82 -2.09
C TRP A 111 -3.76 14.98 -2.33
N GLU A 112 -3.79 15.54 -3.54
CA GLU A 112 -4.78 16.54 -3.96
C GLU A 112 -6.07 15.92 -4.48
N GLY A 113 -7.22 16.44 -4.04
CA GLY A 113 -8.58 16.13 -4.47
C GLY A 113 -9.62 16.63 -3.47
N ASP A 114 -10.91 16.75 -3.82
CA ASP A 114 -12.08 17.36 -3.13
C ASP A 114 -11.94 17.59 -1.59
N PRO A 115 -11.96 18.86 -1.08
CA PRO A 115 -11.45 19.22 0.26
C PRO A 115 -12.13 18.53 1.45
N GLN A 116 -13.43 18.28 1.44
CA GLN A 116 -14.09 17.69 2.62
C GLN A 116 -14.10 16.16 2.64
N ARG A 117 -14.34 15.53 1.50
CA ARG A 117 -14.24 14.05 1.39
C ARG A 117 -12.80 13.54 1.36
N LEU A 118 -11.88 14.41 0.93
CA LEU A 118 -10.45 14.13 0.96
C LEU A 118 -9.88 14.31 2.36
N LEU A 119 -10.33 15.28 3.15
CA LEU A 119 -9.86 15.44 4.52
C LEU A 119 -10.17 14.19 5.36
N GLU A 120 -11.41 13.69 5.32
CA GLU A 120 -11.78 12.46 6.04
C GLU A 120 -11.07 11.22 5.47
N ARG A 121 -10.91 11.12 4.14
CA ARG A 121 -10.14 10.04 3.51
C ARG A 121 -8.64 10.18 3.76
N SER A 122 -8.10 11.41 3.79
CA SER A 122 -6.69 11.66 4.04
C SER A 122 -6.33 11.39 5.50
N GLU A 123 -7.14 11.81 6.47
CA GLU A 123 -6.90 11.54 7.89
C GLU A 123 -6.94 10.04 8.22
N ARG A 124 -7.96 9.32 7.73
CA ARG A 124 -8.03 7.87 7.88
C ARG A 124 -6.91 7.15 7.12
N GLY A 125 -6.57 7.65 5.94
CA GLY A 125 -5.46 7.14 5.14
C GLY A 125 -4.12 7.35 5.83
N ARG A 126 -3.89 8.52 6.43
CA ARG A 126 -2.70 8.84 7.23
C ARG A 126 -2.64 7.98 8.48
N ALA A 127 -3.72 7.89 9.26
CA ALA A 127 -3.79 7.06 10.46
C ALA A 127 -3.50 5.58 10.13
N LEU A 128 -4.07 5.05 9.03
CA LEU A 128 -3.79 3.70 8.56
C LEU A 128 -2.32 3.53 8.13
N ALA A 129 -1.76 4.51 7.41
CA ALA A 129 -0.37 4.47 6.98
C ALA A 129 0.60 4.50 8.18
N GLN A 130 0.34 5.36 9.16
CA GLN A 130 1.09 5.42 10.41
C GLN A 130 0.98 4.11 11.20
N ALA A 131 -0.23 3.57 11.34
CA ALA A 131 -0.45 2.29 12.02
C ALA A 131 0.28 1.12 11.33
N ILE A 132 0.31 1.09 9.99
CA ILE A 132 1.10 0.12 9.22
C ILE A 132 2.60 0.33 9.47
N GLY A 133 3.07 1.58 9.55
CA GLY A 133 4.46 1.91 9.83
C GLY A 133 4.94 1.42 11.21
N ARG A 134 4.05 1.40 12.21
CA ARG A 134 4.35 0.90 13.58
C ARG A 134 4.39 -0.63 13.69
N LEU A 135 4.01 -1.35 12.64
CA LEU A 135 4.16 -2.81 12.61
C LEU A 135 5.63 -3.21 12.48
N PRO A 136 6.05 -4.30 13.15
CA PRO A 136 7.35 -4.90 12.87
C PRO A 136 7.53 -5.19 11.37
N ASP A 137 8.72 -4.97 10.82
CA ASP A 137 9.02 -5.08 9.39
C ASP A 137 8.49 -6.36 8.75
N TRP A 138 8.72 -7.49 9.39
CA TRP A 138 8.29 -8.79 8.88
C TRP A 138 6.76 -8.95 8.83
N GLN A 139 6.01 -8.24 9.70
CA GLN A 139 4.54 -8.18 9.65
C GLN A 139 4.08 -7.22 8.57
N ARG A 140 4.67 -6.02 8.53
CA ARG A 140 4.35 -4.97 7.57
C ARG A 140 4.51 -5.48 6.15
N ARG A 141 5.65 -6.06 5.81
CA ARG A 141 5.93 -6.61 4.47
C ARG A 141 4.89 -7.66 4.06
N ALA A 142 4.63 -8.65 4.90
CA ALA A 142 3.66 -9.70 4.60
C ALA A 142 2.24 -9.14 4.41
N LEU A 143 1.84 -8.17 5.25
CA LEU A 143 0.53 -7.52 5.16
C LEU A 143 0.39 -6.68 3.88
N VAL A 144 1.40 -5.87 3.56
CA VAL A 144 1.41 -5.00 2.36
C VAL A 144 1.36 -5.85 1.10
N LEU A 145 2.16 -6.91 1.00
CA LEU A 145 2.14 -7.83 -0.14
C LEU A 145 0.76 -8.48 -0.32
N ARG A 146 0.08 -8.82 0.77
CA ARG A 146 -1.26 -9.44 0.71
C ARG A 146 -2.35 -8.43 0.37
N GLU A 147 -2.43 -7.30 1.11
CA GLU A 147 -3.59 -6.40 1.08
C GLU A 147 -3.48 -5.33 -0.02
N LEU A 148 -2.27 -4.85 -0.32
CA LEU A 148 -2.07 -3.79 -1.30
C LEU A 148 -1.61 -4.34 -2.66
N SER A 149 -0.77 -5.37 -2.68
CA SER A 149 -0.27 -5.97 -3.93
C SER A 149 -1.11 -7.16 -4.39
N GLY A 150 -2.01 -7.68 -3.55
CA GLY A 150 -2.93 -8.77 -3.90
C GLY A 150 -2.29 -10.14 -4.10
N LEU A 151 -1.03 -10.33 -3.64
CA LEU A 151 -0.32 -11.60 -3.81
C LEU A 151 -0.99 -12.73 -3.02
N SER A 152 -0.96 -13.94 -3.58
CA SER A 152 -1.35 -15.17 -2.90
C SER A 152 -0.35 -15.53 -1.79
N TYR A 153 -0.74 -16.38 -0.87
CA TYR A 153 0.18 -16.86 0.18
C TYR A 153 1.40 -17.61 -0.37
N GLN A 154 1.23 -18.30 -1.49
CA GLN A 154 2.34 -18.98 -2.17
C GLN A 154 3.33 -17.99 -2.77
N GLU A 155 2.83 -16.97 -3.48
CA GLU A 155 3.66 -15.90 -4.05
C GLU A 155 4.40 -15.13 -2.96
N ILE A 156 3.72 -14.80 -1.83
CA ILE A 156 4.36 -14.15 -0.68
C ILE A 156 5.44 -15.06 -0.07
N GLY A 157 5.16 -16.36 0.06
CA GLY A 157 6.13 -17.33 0.56
C GLY A 157 7.38 -17.38 -0.32
N SER A 158 7.20 -17.47 -1.63
CA SER A 158 8.31 -17.43 -2.59
C SER A 158 9.05 -16.08 -2.55
N ALA A 159 8.30 -14.96 -2.42
CA ALA A 159 8.86 -13.61 -2.36
C ALA A 159 9.74 -13.36 -1.14
N LEU A 160 9.28 -13.80 0.04
CA LEU A 160 9.96 -13.57 1.33
C LEU A 160 10.81 -14.77 1.78
N GLU A 161 10.94 -15.82 0.96
CA GLU A 161 11.66 -17.06 1.28
C GLU A 161 11.12 -17.72 2.56
N LEU A 162 9.79 -17.88 2.66
CA LEU A 162 9.08 -18.40 3.81
C LEU A 162 8.16 -19.55 3.41
N ASP A 163 7.92 -20.47 4.34
CA ASP A 163 6.86 -21.46 4.18
C ASP A 163 5.45 -20.81 4.31
N ILE A 164 4.45 -21.45 3.69
CA ILE A 164 3.07 -20.93 3.63
C ILE A 164 2.46 -20.80 5.05
N GLY A 165 2.80 -21.69 5.98
CA GLY A 165 2.32 -21.64 7.37
C GLY A 165 2.84 -20.39 8.08
N THR A 166 4.11 -20.09 7.89
CA THR A 166 4.75 -18.86 8.39
C THR A 166 4.12 -17.60 7.78
N VAL A 167 3.87 -17.58 6.45
CA VAL A 167 3.18 -16.46 5.80
C VAL A 167 1.79 -16.23 6.40
N LYS A 168 0.98 -17.30 6.53
CA LYS A 168 -0.36 -17.21 7.14
C LYS A 168 -0.31 -16.66 8.56
N SER A 169 0.61 -17.16 9.38
CA SER A 169 0.77 -16.72 10.78
C SER A 169 1.23 -15.27 10.89
N ARG A 170 2.16 -14.84 10.01
CA ARG A 170 2.63 -13.44 9.95
C ARG A 170 1.50 -12.49 9.59
N ILE A 171 0.73 -12.80 8.54
CA ILE A 171 -0.40 -11.96 8.12
C ILE A 171 -1.47 -11.91 9.21
N ALA A 172 -1.81 -13.03 9.86
CA ALA A 172 -2.77 -13.06 10.95
C ALA A 172 -2.33 -12.18 12.12
N ARG A 173 -1.05 -12.29 12.55
CA ARG A 173 -0.49 -11.45 13.61
C ARG A 173 -0.43 -9.98 13.20
N ALA A 174 -0.08 -9.68 11.96
CA ALA A 174 -0.04 -8.32 11.45
C ALA A 174 -1.42 -7.66 11.50
N ARG A 175 -2.48 -8.37 11.09
CA ARG A 175 -3.87 -7.88 11.17
C ARG A 175 -4.30 -7.62 12.62
N LEU A 176 -3.95 -8.50 13.54
CA LEU A 176 -4.27 -8.33 14.96
C LEU A 176 -3.53 -7.12 15.55
N ASN A 177 -2.24 -6.98 15.28
CA ASN A 177 -1.45 -5.86 15.75
C ASN A 177 -1.90 -4.54 15.13
N LEU A 178 -2.19 -4.52 13.82
CA LEU A 178 -2.73 -3.34 13.14
C LEU A 178 -4.05 -2.90 13.79
N ARG A 179 -4.96 -3.86 14.04
CA ARG A 179 -6.22 -3.57 14.74
C ARG A 179 -5.97 -2.97 16.12
N LYS A 180 -5.02 -3.52 16.89
CA LYS A 180 -4.66 -3.01 18.21
C LYS A 180 -4.18 -1.57 18.14
N ILE A 181 -3.23 -1.27 17.25
CA ILE A 181 -2.69 0.07 17.03
C ILE A 181 -3.82 1.06 16.67
N LEU A 182 -4.70 0.70 15.73
CA LEU A 182 -5.81 1.56 15.30
C LEU A 182 -6.85 1.80 16.40
N LEU A 183 -7.04 0.85 17.33
CA LEU A 183 -7.92 1.02 18.49
C LEU A 183 -7.28 1.90 19.56
N GLU A 184 -5.97 1.80 19.78
CA GLU A 184 -5.22 2.62 20.73
C GLU A 184 -5.17 4.09 20.31
N ASP A 185 -5.09 4.37 19.00
CA ASP A 185 -5.07 5.72 18.46
C ASP A 185 -6.45 6.42 18.52
N GLY A 186 -7.52 5.74 18.96
CA GLY A 186 -8.86 6.28 19.29
C GLY A 186 -9.68 6.90 18.16
N ASN A 187 -9.04 7.57 17.22
CA ASN A 187 -9.70 8.38 16.19
C ASN A 187 -10.20 7.60 14.95
N PHE A 188 -9.80 6.34 14.78
CA PHE A 188 -10.12 5.61 13.56
C PHE A 188 -11.59 5.17 13.49
N PHE A 189 -12.23 4.96 14.63
CA PHE A 189 -13.61 4.42 14.72
C PHE A 189 -14.66 5.44 15.19
N GLU A 190 -14.30 6.63 15.66
CA GLU A 190 -15.23 7.63 16.18
C GLU A 190 -16.15 8.25 15.11
N HIS A 191 -15.83 8.09 13.82
CA HIS A 191 -16.65 8.55 12.71
C HIS A 191 -17.22 7.39 11.87
N GLY A 192 -17.71 6.34 12.53
CA GLY A 192 -18.58 5.35 11.90
C GLY A 192 -19.90 6.01 11.48
N PRO A 193 -20.61 5.47 10.42
CA PRO A 193 -21.88 6.04 10.01
C PRO A 193 -22.82 6.10 11.20
N SER A 194 -23.30 7.29 11.51
CA SER A 194 -24.27 7.58 12.58
C SER A 194 -25.43 6.59 12.45
N LYS A 195 -25.68 5.79 13.50
CA LYS A 195 -26.88 4.95 13.55
C LYS A 195 -28.10 5.82 13.34
N PRO A 196 -29.05 5.46 12.47
CA PRO A 196 -30.26 6.24 12.30
C PRO A 196 -30.94 6.37 13.68
N SER A 197 -31.15 7.60 14.10
CA SER A 197 -31.88 7.97 15.31
C SER A 197 -33.24 7.25 15.29
N LYS A 198 -33.46 6.34 16.23
CA LYS A 198 -34.81 5.81 16.48
C LYS A 198 -35.65 6.95 17.04
N ASN A 199 -36.41 7.58 16.18
CA ASN A 199 -37.45 8.52 16.55
C ASN A 199 -38.43 7.77 17.45
N LYS A 200 -38.41 8.05 18.75
CA LYS A 200 -39.44 7.63 19.69
C LYS A 200 -40.64 8.52 19.50
N ASP A 201 -41.51 8.15 18.58
CA ASP A 201 -42.88 8.66 18.57
C ASP A 201 -43.55 8.27 19.90
N LYS A 202 -43.56 9.20 20.83
CA LYS A 202 -44.47 9.13 21.99
C LYS A 202 -45.83 9.62 21.51
N GLY A 203 -46.68 8.67 21.09
CA GLY A 203 -48.10 8.89 20.96
C GLY A 203 -48.68 9.30 22.29
N GLY A 204 -48.95 10.60 22.45
CA GLY A 204 -49.75 11.12 23.55
C GLY A 204 -51.21 10.79 23.34
N GLY A 205 -51.72 9.84 24.09
CA GLY A 205 -53.16 9.63 24.22
C GLY A 205 -53.78 10.76 25.02
N ALA A 206 -54.69 11.49 24.42
CA ALA A 206 -55.63 12.36 25.14
C ALA A 206 -56.96 11.64 25.21
N ARG A 207 -57.29 11.17 26.39
CA ARG A 207 -58.68 10.92 26.78
C ARG A 207 -59.30 12.29 27.16
N GLY A 208 -60.47 12.51 26.68
CA GLY A 208 -61.37 13.61 27.12
C GLY A 208 -62.78 13.28 26.66
N MET A 209 -63.54 12.92 27.59
CA MET A 209 -65.01 12.97 27.74
C MET A 209 -65.86 13.21 26.50
#